data_79681292be37c22d218c51e10c694138
#
_entry.id   79681292be37c22d218c51e10c694138
#
_cell.length_a   1.000
_cell.length_b   1.000
_cell.length_c   1.000
_cell.angle_alpha   90.00
_cell.angle_beta   90.00
_cell.angle_gamma   90.00
#
_symmetry.space_group_name_H-M   'P 1'
#
loop_
_entity.id
_entity.type
_entity.pdbx_description
1 polymer ?
#
loop_
_entity_poly.entity_id
_entity_poly.type
_entity_poly.pdbx_seq_one_letter_code
_entity_poly.pdbx_strand_id
1 'polypeptide(L)'
;MTPQRFDIVIVGAGLAGSALAAALGDSPLRVALLEMQPLSLDWPPLDDTITGFDTRVSALTKASRDWLEQLGAWEAVAQRRLSPYRHMRVWDGEGTGAIDFDAAEVNQPALGYIVENRLLQTALLHCVSRRHNVQIFNPVRVTEFTRADSGIVVSFEDGRQLQASLLVAADGANSRVRDWAGFDMREWDYGHNAIVATVATELPHESTAWQIFRREGPLAFLPLRTADGGQQLSSIVWSTVPEEAAGLMQKSDGDFRAALATAFESRLGAITDVSRRLSFPLRARHARSYTQANIALIGDAAHTIHPLAGQGINLGLLDAQVLAEELLRAQRRGLAANDESALARYQRRRKGDNLLMLGLMEGFKRLFASTDLHVRWLRNAGLRQVDRFAPAKRLLIRQAMGLQS
;
A
#
# COMPACT_ATOMS: atom_id res chain seq x y z
N MET A 1 29.86 8.13 24.78
CA MET A 1 28.62 7.72 25.49
C MET A 1 28.28 6.29 25.12
N THR A 2 27.88 5.44 26.06
CA THR A 2 27.46 4.07 25.76
C THR A 2 26.15 4.12 24.96
N PRO A 3 26.04 3.43 23.82
CA PRO A 3 24.78 3.44 23.03
C PRO A 3 23.59 2.92 23.86
N GLN A 4 22.44 3.56 23.72
CA GLN A 4 21.20 3.05 24.30
C GLN A 4 20.81 1.74 23.58
N ARG A 5 20.43 0.71 24.37
CA ARG A 5 20.16 -0.64 23.83
C ARG A 5 18.68 -0.89 23.64
N PHE A 6 18.36 -1.51 22.52
CA PHE A 6 17.03 -1.98 22.15
C PHE A 6 17.11 -3.44 21.64
N ASP A 7 16.01 -4.15 21.65
CA ASP A 7 15.94 -5.44 20.96
C ASP A 7 15.75 -5.22 19.45
N ILE A 8 14.94 -4.21 19.11
CA ILE A 8 14.59 -3.89 17.72
C ILE A 8 14.69 -2.39 17.48
N VAL A 9 15.33 -2.01 16.39
CA VAL A 9 15.28 -0.66 15.81
C VAL A 9 14.53 -0.74 14.47
N ILE A 10 13.47 0.04 14.32
CA ILE A 10 12.68 0.18 13.08
C ILE A 10 13.01 1.52 12.46
N VAL A 11 13.52 1.54 11.23
CA VAL A 11 13.83 2.77 10.48
C VAL A 11 12.69 3.06 9.52
N GLY A 12 12.01 4.18 9.73
CA GLY A 12 10.84 4.63 8.99
C GLY A 12 9.54 4.39 9.76
N ALA A 13 8.88 5.50 10.16
CA ALA A 13 7.57 5.51 10.80
C ALA A 13 6.42 5.67 9.77
N GLY A 14 6.59 5.16 8.56
CA GLY A 14 5.53 5.00 7.58
C GLY A 14 4.50 3.97 8.05
N LEU A 15 3.49 3.67 7.21
CA LEU A 15 2.38 2.78 7.59
C LEU A 15 2.86 1.40 8.04
N ALA A 16 3.81 0.78 7.33
CA ALA A 16 4.33 -0.55 7.70
C ALA A 16 5.18 -0.52 8.98
N GLY A 17 6.08 0.46 9.13
CA GLY A 17 6.93 0.59 10.32
C GLY A 17 6.13 0.91 11.58
N SER A 18 5.16 1.84 11.49
CA SER A 18 4.27 2.18 12.61
C SER A 18 3.35 1.01 12.98
N ALA A 19 2.84 0.25 12.00
CA ALA A 19 2.04 -0.94 12.25
C ALA A 19 2.86 -2.04 12.94
N LEU A 20 4.12 -2.26 12.53
CA LEU A 20 5.03 -3.19 13.19
C LEU A 20 5.31 -2.76 14.64
N ALA A 21 5.63 -1.48 14.86
CA ALA A 21 5.87 -0.93 16.18
C ALA A 21 4.66 -1.08 17.11
N ALA A 22 3.43 -0.81 16.59
CA ALA A 22 2.19 -1.00 17.33
C ALA A 22 1.95 -2.47 17.68
N ALA A 23 2.24 -3.41 16.75
CA ALA A 23 2.08 -4.84 16.95
C ALA A 23 3.06 -5.43 17.97
N LEU A 24 4.25 -4.87 18.08
CA LEU A 24 5.25 -5.24 19.09
C LEU A 24 5.03 -4.55 20.45
N GLY A 25 4.05 -3.65 20.51
CA GLY A 25 3.65 -3.00 21.75
C GLY A 25 3.17 -4.00 22.80
N ASP A 26 3.34 -3.62 24.09
CA ASP A 26 2.98 -4.43 25.25
C ASP A 26 3.68 -5.82 25.33
N SER A 27 4.76 -5.99 24.55
CA SER A 27 5.66 -7.13 24.64
C SER A 27 6.88 -6.82 25.49
N PRO A 28 7.66 -7.81 25.96
CA PRO A 28 8.91 -7.57 26.66
C PRO A 28 10.01 -6.97 25.78
N LEU A 29 9.83 -6.89 24.46
CA LEU A 29 10.83 -6.37 23.51
C LEU A 29 10.92 -4.84 23.62
N ARG A 30 12.13 -4.31 23.76
CA ARG A 30 12.38 -2.87 23.70
C ARG A 30 12.52 -2.45 22.24
N VAL A 31 11.65 -1.56 21.79
CA VAL A 31 11.57 -1.15 20.37
C VAL A 31 11.89 0.34 20.25
N ALA A 32 12.76 0.71 19.31
CA ALA A 32 12.96 2.08 18.86
C ALA A 32 12.34 2.26 17.46
N LEU A 33 11.48 3.25 17.29
CA LEU A 33 10.93 3.68 16.01
C LEU A 33 11.56 5.00 15.59
N LEU A 34 12.25 5.00 14.45
CA LEU A 34 13.01 6.14 13.95
C LEU A 34 12.30 6.77 12.75
N GLU A 35 12.20 8.11 12.73
CA GLU A 35 11.66 8.83 11.58
C GLU A 35 12.46 10.10 11.32
N MET A 36 12.74 10.34 10.04
CA MET A 36 13.52 11.49 9.59
C MET A 36 12.67 12.77 9.52
N GLN A 37 11.41 12.64 9.12
CA GLN A 37 10.49 13.76 9.00
C GLN A 37 9.80 14.03 10.34
N PRO A 38 9.48 15.29 10.67
CA PRO A 38 8.65 15.59 11.83
C PRO A 38 7.33 14.82 11.79
N LEU A 39 7.02 14.09 12.86
CA LEU A 39 5.73 13.42 13.06
C LEU A 39 4.80 14.32 13.84
N SER A 40 3.51 14.28 13.54
CA SER A 40 2.47 14.87 14.34
C SER A 40 1.47 13.82 14.79
N LEU A 41 1.03 13.93 16.04
CA LEU A 41 -0.11 13.20 16.56
C LEU A 41 -1.42 13.97 16.33
N ASP A 42 -1.36 15.19 15.84
CA ASP A 42 -2.55 15.96 15.52
C ASP A 42 -3.27 15.33 14.33
N TRP A 43 -4.56 15.18 14.48
CA TRP A 43 -5.38 14.69 13.38
C TRP A 43 -5.40 15.72 12.26
N PRO A 44 -5.18 15.31 11.01
CA PRO A 44 -5.27 16.23 9.90
C PRO A 44 -6.69 16.81 9.80
N PRO A 45 -6.83 18.09 9.45
CA PRO A 45 -8.14 18.70 9.23
C PRO A 45 -8.85 17.96 8.10
N LEU A 46 -10.16 17.80 8.24
CA LEU A 46 -11.01 17.18 7.24
C LEU A 46 -12.00 18.21 6.74
N ASP A 47 -12.06 18.37 5.45
CA ASP A 47 -13.17 19.04 4.78
C ASP A 47 -13.65 18.17 3.62
N ASP A 48 -14.87 18.37 3.19
CA ASP A 48 -15.52 17.57 2.15
C ASP A 48 -15.36 18.19 0.75
N THR A 49 -14.42 19.12 0.62
CA THR A 49 -14.06 19.69 -0.69
C THR A 49 -13.13 18.76 -1.44
N ILE A 50 -12.99 19.00 -2.73
CA ILE A 50 -12.07 18.24 -3.60
C ILE A 50 -10.61 18.31 -3.14
N THR A 51 -10.21 19.39 -2.46
CA THR A 51 -8.87 19.60 -1.92
C THR A 51 -8.71 19.13 -0.48
N GLY A 52 -9.80 18.80 0.20
CA GLY A 52 -9.82 18.33 1.58
C GLY A 52 -9.46 16.85 1.74
N PHE A 53 -9.38 16.10 0.65
CA PHE A 53 -8.91 14.71 0.65
C PHE A 53 -7.41 14.62 0.43
N ASP A 54 -6.77 13.65 1.09
CA ASP A 54 -5.38 13.31 0.79
C ASP A 54 -5.26 12.81 -0.64
N THR A 55 -4.26 13.28 -1.38
CA THR A 55 -3.95 12.76 -2.71
C THR A 55 -3.48 11.30 -2.68
N ARG A 56 -3.01 10.84 -1.52
CA ARG A 56 -2.62 9.45 -1.30
C ARG A 56 -3.68 8.72 -0.51
N VAL A 57 -4.46 7.92 -1.21
CA VAL A 57 -5.41 6.99 -0.61
C VAL A 57 -4.98 5.56 -0.89
N SER A 58 -5.42 4.66 -0.03
CA SER A 58 -5.17 3.22 -0.17
C SER A 58 -6.48 2.46 -0.14
N ALA A 59 -6.60 1.43 -0.99
CA ALA A 59 -7.67 0.47 -0.94
C ALA A 59 -7.28 -0.66 0.01
N LEU A 60 -7.76 -0.61 1.25
CA LEU A 60 -7.50 -1.62 2.26
C LEU A 60 -8.38 -2.85 2.03
N THR A 61 -7.76 -4.02 2.07
CA THR A 61 -8.48 -5.30 2.06
C THR A 61 -9.13 -5.55 3.42
N LYS A 62 -10.08 -6.49 3.46
CA LYS A 62 -10.66 -6.92 4.74
C LYS A 62 -9.61 -7.45 5.71
N ALA A 63 -8.65 -8.22 5.23
CA ALA A 63 -7.57 -8.74 6.07
C ALA A 63 -6.73 -7.62 6.72
N SER A 64 -6.36 -6.60 5.94
CA SER A 64 -5.65 -5.42 6.47
C SER A 64 -6.49 -4.64 7.48
N ARG A 65 -7.79 -4.47 7.19
CA ARG A 65 -8.75 -3.82 8.09
C ARG A 65 -8.84 -4.56 9.41
N ASP A 66 -9.02 -5.88 9.39
CA ASP A 66 -9.16 -6.70 10.59
C ASP A 66 -7.88 -6.66 11.45
N TRP A 67 -6.72 -6.64 10.82
CA TRP A 67 -5.46 -6.48 11.55
C TRP A 67 -5.29 -5.08 12.16
N LEU A 68 -5.65 -4.02 11.43
CA LEU A 68 -5.64 -2.65 11.97
C LEU A 68 -6.61 -2.48 13.14
N GLU A 69 -7.72 -3.21 13.15
CA GLU A 69 -8.65 -3.29 14.28
C GLU A 69 -8.01 -3.95 15.50
N GLN A 70 -7.29 -5.06 15.31
CA GLN A 70 -6.52 -5.71 16.38
C GLN A 70 -5.44 -4.81 16.97
N LEU A 71 -4.81 -3.95 16.15
CA LEU A 71 -3.85 -2.94 16.61
C LEU A 71 -4.51 -1.78 17.36
N GLY A 72 -5.83 -1.60 17.25
CA GLY A 72 -6.58 -0.49 17.82
C GLY A 72 -6.58 0.78 16.96
N ALA A 73 -6.12 0.70 15.69
CA ALA A 73 -6.04 1.85 14.79
C ALA A 73 -7.33 2.07 13.97
N TRP A 74 -8.10 1.00 13.73
CA TRP A 74 -9.23 1.05 12.78
C TRP A 74 -10.36 1.96 13.21
N GLU A 75 -10.81 1.86 14.46
CA GLU A 75 -11.96 2.62 14.96
C GLU A 75 -11.75 4.12 14.83
N ALA A 76 -10.56 4.61 15.14
CA ALA A 76 -10.22 6.03 15.04
C ALA A 76 -10.25 6.54 13.59
N VAL A 77 -9.93 5.71 12.62
CA VAL A 77 -10.05 6.02 11.19
C VAL A 77 -11.52 6.00 10.77
N ALA A 78 -12.27 4.95 11.15
CA ALA A 78 -13.66 4.75 10.77
C ALA A 78 -14.58 5.86 11.27
N GLN A 79 -14.35 6.39 12.46
CA GLN A 79 -15.09 7.52 13.04
C GLN A 79 -14.80 8.86 12.36
N ARG A 80 -13.72 8.96 11.58
CA ARG A 80 -13.35 10.21 10.90
C ARG A 80 -13.82 10.23 9.47
N ARG A 81 -13.21 9.43 8.61
CA ARG A 81 -13.57 9.35 7.19
C ARG A 81 -13.20 7.98 6.65
N LEU A 82 -14.19 7.30 6.10
CA LEU A 82 -14.06 5.96 5.55
C LEU A 82 -14.96 5.82 4.34
N SER A 83 -14.42 5.30 3.24
CA SER A 83 -15.16 5.05 2.02
C SER A 83 -15.17 3.55 1.71
N PRO A 84 -16.15 2.78 2.25
CA PRO A 84 -16.30 1.38 1.88
C PRO A 84 -16.78 1.28 0.43
N TYR A 85 -16.21 0.36 -0.35
CA TYR A 85 -16.72 0.03 -1.67
C TYR A 85 -17.31 -1.39 -1.66
N ARG A 86 -18.52 -1.50 -2.21
CA ARG A 86 -19.28 -2.75 -2.25
C ARG A 86 -19.16 -3.44 -3.58
N HIS A 87 -18.92 -2.66 -4.62
CA HIS A 87 -18.82 -3.14 -5.98
C HIS A 87 -17.44 -2.77 -6.55
N MET A 88 -16.94 -3.61 -7.45
CA MET A 88 -15.79 -3.29 -8.27
C MET A 88 -16.08 -3.69 -9.69
N ARG A 89 -16.02 -2.73 -10.60
CA ARG A 89 -16.22 -2.95 -12.03
C ARG A 89 -14.92 -2.78 -12.78
N VAL A 90 -14.57 -3.82 -13.53
CA VAL A 90 -13.36 -3.84 -14.35
C VAL A 90 -13.73 -4.17 -15.79
N TRP A 91 -13.25 -3.38 -16.75
CA TRP A 91 -13.53 -3.66 -18.16
C TRP A 91 -12.32 -3.37 -19.06
N ASP A 92 -12.40 -3.95 -20.26
CA ASP A 92 -11.43 -3.75 -21.33
C ASP A 92 -11.86 -2.56 -22.21
N GLY A 93 -11.07 -1.47 -22.20
CA GLY A 93 -11.32 -0.28 -23.02
C GLY A 93 -11.16 -0.52 -24.54
N GLU A 94 -10.56 -1.65 -24.93
CA GLU A 94 -10.36 -2.05 -26.32
C GLU A 94 -11.32 -3.15 -26.79
N GLY A 95 -12.26 -3.55 -25.92
CA GLY A 95 -13.11 -4.69 -26.18
C GLY A 95 -14.44 -4.65 -25.43
N THR A 96 -15.10 -5.81 -25.37
CA THR A 96 -16.42 -5.97 -24.71
C THR A 96 -16.36 -6.78 -23.42
N GLY A 97 -15.15 -7.14 -22.96
CA GLY A 97 -14.96 -7.91 -21.73
C GLY A 97 -15.12 -7.02 -20.51
N ALA A 98 -15.96 -7.43 -19.60
CA ALA A 98 -16.12 -6.80 -18.29
C ALA A 98 -16.30 -7.87 -17.23
N ILE A 99 -15.99 -7.52 -15.98
CA ILE A 99 -16.26 -8.32 -14.80
C ILE A 99 -16.72 -7.38 -13.68
N ASP A 100 -17.83 -7.75 -13.04
CA ASP A 100 -18.42 -7.03 -11.94
C ASP A 100 -18.29 -7.87 -10.66
N PHE A 101 -17.66 -7.35 -9.63
CA PHE A 101 -17.54 -7.98 -8.33
C PHE A 101 -18.48 -7.31 -7.33
N ASP A 102 -19.21 -8.12 -6.57
CA ASP A 102 -20.13 -7.68 -5.53
C ASP A 102 -19.76 -8.33 -4.20
N ALA A 103 -19.68 -7.52 -3.14
CA ALA A 103 -19.42 -8.00 -1.78
C ALA A 103 -20.49 -9.00 -1.29
N ALA A 104 -21.72 -8.86 -1.75
CA ALA A 104 -22.81 -9.77 -1.42
C ALA A 104 -22.55 -11.21 -1.91
N GLU A 105 -21.78 -11.39 -3.01
CA GLU A 105 -21.46 -12.72 -3.53
C GLU A 105 -20.62 -13.58 -2.56
N VAL A 106 -19.96 -12.93 -1.61
CA VAL A 106 -19.12 -13.57 -0.58
C VAL A 106 -19.61 -13.27 0.84
N ASN A 107 -20.84 -12.78 0.99
CA ASN A 107 -21.48 -12.43 2.25
C ASN A 107 -20.65 -11.43 3.10
N GLN A 108 -20.08 -10.42 2.45
CA GLN A 108 -19.33 -9.35 3.13
C GLN A 108 -20.04 -8.01 2.96
N PRO A 109 -19.88 -7.07 3.93
CA PRO A 109 -20.49 -5.75 3.85
C PRO A 109 -19.82 -4.85 2.81
N ALA A 110 -18.55 -5.11 2.49
CA ALA A 110 -17.75 -4.38 1.51
C ALA A 110 -16.66 -5.30 0.92
N LEU A 111 -16.20 -5.02 -0.30
CA LEU A 111 -15.01 -5.63 -0.90
C LEU A 111 -13.72 -5.08 -0.29
N GLY A 112 -13.76 -3.84 0.16
CA GLY A 112 -12.64 -3.16 0.80
C GLY A 112 -13.02 -1.73 1.16
N TYR A 113 -11.99 -0.96 1.55
CA TYR A 113 -12.16 0.37 2.13
C TYR A 113 -11.13 1.32 1.56
N ILE A 114 -11.57 2.43 0.99
CA ILE A 114 -10.66 3.51 0.60
C ILE A 114 -10.41 4.39 1.81
N VAL A 115 -9.14 4.55 2.16
CA VAL A 115 -8.69 5.29 3.35
C VAL A 115 -7.57 6.25 2.97
N GLU A 116 -7.62 7.44 3.50
CA GLU A 116 -6.53 8.41 3.36
C GLU A 116 -5.31 7.97 4.16
N ASN A 117 -4.14 7.95 3.51
CA ASN A 117 -2.92 7.47 4.17
C ASN A 117 -2.52 8.30 5.39
N ARG A 118 -2.77 9.63 5.36
CA ARG A 118 -2.51 10.51 6.50
C ARG A 118 -3.35 10.16 7.73
N LEU A 119 -4.64 9.77 7.54
CA LEU A 119 -5.50 9.35 8.66
C LEU A 119 -5.01 8.04 9.27
N LEU A 120 -4.66 7.07 8.42
CA LEU A 120 -4.14 5.79 8.88
C LEU A 120 -2.79 5.93 9.57
N GLN A 121 -1.91 6.81 9.07
CA GLN A 121 -0.62 7.13 9.69
C GLN A 121 -0.83 7.69 11.10
N THR A 122 -1.70 8.70 11.25
CA THR A 122 -1.99 9.32 12.55
C THR A 122 -2.59 8.31 13.52
N ALA A 123 -3.53 7.46 13.07
CA ALA A 123 -4.13 6.41 13.91
C ALA A 123 -3.06 5.43 14.44
N LEU A 124 -2.16 4.98 13.57
CA LEU A 124 -1.08 4.08 13.97
C LEU A 124 -0.09 4.75 14.93
N LEU A 125 0.25 6.02 14.71
CA LEU A 125 1.11 6.78 15.63
C LEU A 125 0.47 6.94 17.01
N HIS A 126 -0.85 7.17 17.07
CA HIS A 126 -1.58 7.14 18.35
C HIS A 126 -1.53 5.78 19.04
N CYS A 127 -1.59 4.69 18.29
CA CYS A 127 -1.41 3.35 18.87
C CYS A 127 0.00 3.20 19.43
N VAL A 128 1.04 3.58 18.66
CA VAL A 128 2.44 3.48 19.07
C VAL A 128 2.74 4.34 20.30
N SER A 129 2.23 5.59 20.35
CA SER A 129 2.51 6.52 21.45
C SER A 129 2.00 6.04 22.81
N ARG A 130 1.06 5.09 22.84
CA ARG A 130 0.52 4.49 24.06
C ARG A 130 1.30 3.25 24.52
N ARG A 131 2.30 2.79 23.75
CA ARG A 131 3.07 1.56 24.04
C ARG A 131 4.30 1.88 24.87
N HIS A 132 4.34 1.40 26.11
CA HIS A 132 5.42 1.71 27.08
C HIS A 132 6.80 1.18 26.66
N ASN A 133 6.83 0.10 25.86
CA ASN A 133 8.06 -0.54 25.39
C ASN A 133 8.55 0.01 24.04
N VAL A 134 7.83 0.96 23.43
CA VAL A 134 8.20 1.58 22.16
C VAL A 134 8.62 3.03 22.38
N GLN A 135 9.84 3.36 22.00
CA GLN A 135 10.37 4.73 22.03
C GLN A 135 10.45 5.30 20.62
N ILE A 136 9.80 6.45 20.40
CA ILE A 136 9.85 7.16 19.11
C ILE A 136 11.00 8.17 19.15
N PHE A 137 11.85 8.13 18.13
CA PHE A 137 12.91 9.11 17.88
C PHE A 137 12.54 9.89 16.61
N ASN A 138 12.17 11.16 16.79
CA ASN A 138 11.69 12.02 15.71
C ASN A 138 11.87 13.50 16.04
N PRO A 139 12.38 14.34 15.11
CA PRO A 139 13.03 13.91 13.88
C PRO A 139 14.45 13.39 14.14
N VAL A 140 14.84 12.31 13.45
CA VAL A 140 16.23 11.81 13.49
C VAL A 140 16.63 11.30 12.11
N ARG A 141 17.85 11.59 11.71
CA ARG A 141 18.42 11.09 10.46
C ARG A 141 19.49 10.03 10.76
N VAL A 142 19.21 8.81 10.31
CA VAL A 142 20.21 7.74 10.32
C VAL A 142 21.24 8.03 9.23
N THR A 143 22.54 8.00 9.58
CA THR A 143 23.64 8.22 8.66
C THR A 143 24.30 6.93 8.20
N GLU A 144 24.41 5.96 9.11
CA GLU A 144 24.99 4.65 8.85
C GLU A 144 24.56 3.64 9.89
N PHE A 145 24.89 2.38 9.67
CA PHE A 145 24.91 1.36 10.70
C PHE A 145 26.17 0.49 10.58
N THR A 146 26.61 -0.06 11.70
CA THR A 146 27.73 -1.01 11.75
C THR A 146 27.30 -2.30 12.43
N ARG A 147 27.77 -3.44 11.92
CA ARG A 147 27.58 -4.74 12.57
C ARG A 147 28.58 -4.88 13.70
N ALA A 148 28.11 -5.30 14.87
CA ALA A 148 28.92 -5.59 16.06
C ALA A 148 28.62 -7.02 16.53
N ASP A 149 29.47 -7.56 17.40
CA ASP A 149 29.30 -8.95 17.92
C ASP A 149 27.95 -9.18 18.60
N SER A 150 27.37 -8.13 19.19
CA SER A 150 26.09 -8.17 19.89
C SER A 150 24.91 -7.59 19.10
N GLY A 151 25.03 -7.43 17.78
CA GLY A 151 23.94 -6.91 16.93
C GLY A 151 24.38 -5.79 15.98
N ILE A 152 23.62 -4.70 15.94
CA ILE A 152 23.83 -3.55 15.05
C ILE A 152 23.91 -2.26 15.87
N VAL A 153 24.84 -1.39 15.55
CA VAL A 153 24.92 0.00 16.05
C VAL A 153 24.45 0.92 14.93
N VAL A 154 23.42 1.71 15.19
CA VAL A 154 22.84 2.71 14.28
C VAL A 154 23.30 4.08 14.72
N SER A 155 23.92 4.86 13.83
CA SER A 155 24.44 6.21 14.09
C SER A 155 23.54 7.27 13.47
N PHE A 156 23.37 8.38 14.20
CA PHE A 156 22.58 9.53 13.77
C PHE A 156 23.48 10.72 13.39
N GLU A 157 22.92 11.63 12.60
CA GLU A 157 23.58 12.85 12.14
C GLU A 157 24.06 13.74 13.33
N ASP A 158 23.36 13.70 14.46
CA ASP A 158 23.70 14.44 15.68
C ASP A 158 24.75 13.73 16.59
N GLY A 159 25.33 12.63 16.11
CA GLY A 159 26.37 11.87 16.82
C GLY A 159 25.84 10.88 17.86
N ARG A 160 24.54 10.82 18.13
CA ARG A 160 23.95 9.79 18.99
C ARG A 160 24.00 8.42 18.29
N GLN A 161 23.97 7.37 19.11
CA GLN A 161 23.98 5.99 18.63
C GLN A 161 22.98 5.13 19.41
N LEU A 162 22.34 4.20 18.71
CA LEU A 162 21.54 3.13 19.30
C LEU A 162 22.14 1.78 18.95
N GLN A 163 22.04 0.83 19.88
CA GLN A 163 22.43 -0.56 19.66
C GLN A 163 21.18 -1.44 19.64
N ALA A 164 21.07 -2.34 18.68
CA ALA A 164 19.94 -3.28 18.58
C ALA A 164 20.38 -4.68 18.19
N SER A 165 19.60 -5.69 18.60
CA SER A 165 19.76 -7.06 18.11
C SER A 165 19.28 -7.17 16.66
N LEU A 166 18.18 -6.51 16.31
CA LEU A 166 17.58 -6.51 14.98
C LEU A 166 17.33 -5.07 14.49
N LEU A 167 17.73 -4.80 13.24
CA LEU A 167 17.39 -3.60 12.49
C LEU A 167 16.31 -3.94 11.46
N VAL A 168 15.20 -3.23 11.47
CA VAL A 168 14.11 -3.39 10.49
C VAL A 168 14.08 -2.16 9.59
N ALA A 169 14.28 -2.36 8.29
CA ALA A 169 14.11 -1.34 7.28
C ALA A 169 12.63 -1.23 6.87
N ALA A 170 12.02 -0.10 7.18
CA ALA A 170 10.67 0.31 6.80
C ALA A 170 10.67 1.71 6.16
N ASP A 171 11.82 2.14 5.63
CA ASP A 171 12.16 3.48 5.14
C ASP A 171 11.78 3.69 3.65
N GLY A 172 10.89 2.84 3.14
CA GLY A 172 10.21 3.04 1.87
C GLY A 172 11.01 2.59 0.64
N ALA A 173 10.49 2.93 -0.54
CA ALA A 173 11.01 2.46 -1.83
C ALA A 173 12.49 2.84 -2.10
N ASN A 174 12.94 3.95 -1.51
CA ASN A 174 14.33 4.44 -1.61
C ASN A 174 15.11 4.13 -0.31
N SER A 175 14.89 2.96 0.26
CA SER A 175 15.49 2.52 1.52
C SER A 175 17.01 2.63 1.52
N ARG A 176 17.53 3.49 2.38
CA ARG A 176 18.97 3.62 2.59
C ARG A 176 19.52 2.44 3.38
N VAL A 177 18.75 1.93 4.35
CA VAL A 177 19.14 0.75 5.12
C VAL A 177 19.35 -0.45 4.21
N ARG A 178 18.44 -0.70 3.27
CA ARG A 178 18.56 -1.75 2.26
C ARG A 178 19.83 -1.60 1.44
N ASP A 179 20.09 -0.37 0.93
CA ASP A 179 21.20 -0.09 0.05
C ASP A 179 22.54 -0.22 0.81
N TRP A 180 22.65 0.31 2.03
CA TRP A 180 23.84 0.16 2.88
C TRP A 180 24.10 -1.29 3.30
N ALA A 181 23.03 -2.07 3.50
CA ALA A 181 23.15 -3.50 3.82
C ALA A 181 23.55 -4.37 2.63
N GLY A 182 23.55 -3.82 1.41
CA GLY A 182 23.90 -4.54 0.19
C GLY A 182 22.87 -5.62 -0.19
N PHE A 183 21.58 -5.37 0.01
CA PHE A 183 20.56 -6.31 -0.47
C PHE A 183 20.46 -6.27 -1.98
N ASP A 184 20.53 -7.44 -2.60
CA ASP A 184 20.30 -7.61 -4.03
C ASP A 184 18.84 -7.30 -4.39
N MET A 185 18.64 -6.40 -5.35
CA MET A 185 17.32 -6.03 -5.86
C MET A 185 17.12 -6.55 -7.30
N ARG A 186 15.90 -6.94 -7.56
CA ARG A 186 15.39 -7.03 -8.93
C ARG A 186 14.57 -5.80 -9.19
N GLU A 187 14.97 -5.04 -10.19
CA GLU A 187 14.25 -3.82 -10.58
C GLU A 187 13.87 -3.91 -12.06
N TRP A 188 12.68 -3.43 -12.36
CA TRP A 188 12.25 -3.23 -13.73
C TRP A 188 11.31 -2.03 -13.79
N ASP A 189 11.42 -1.28 -14.87
CA ASP A 189 10.55 -0.16 -15.16
C ASP A 189 9.29 -0.67 -15.86
N TYR A 190 8.14 -0.23 -15.40
CA TYR A 190 6.89 -0.52 -16.09
C TYR A 190 6.73 0.31 -17.37
N GLY A 191 7.58 1.31 -17.60
CA GLY A 191 7.46 2.26 -18.73
C GLY A 191 6.19 3.10 -18.61
N HIS A 192 5.68 3.32 -17.39
CA HIS A 192 4.47 4.10 -17.13
C HIS A 192 4.69 5.11 -16.02
N ASN A 193 3.94 6.20 -16.10
CA ASN A 193 3.74 7.13 -14.98
C ASN A 193 2.32 6.98 -14.46
N ALA A 194 2.13 7.11 -13.15
CA ALA A 194 0.80 7.27 -12.54
C ALA A 194 0.52 8.75 -12.32
N ILE A 195 -0.65 9.20 -12.76
CA ILE A 195 -1.23 10.49 -12.38
C ILE A 195 -2.28 10.21 -11.32
N VAL A 196 -2.19 10.90 -10.18
CA VAL A 196 -3.17 10.83 -9.09
C VAL A 196 -3.77 12.20 -8.83
N ALA A 197 -5.06 12.24 -8.59
CA ALA A 197 -5.82 13.43 -8.22
C ALA A 197 -7.15 13.01 -7.58
N THR A 198 -7.78 13.91 -6.85
CA THR A 198 -9.19 13.80 -6.49
C THR A 198 -10.01 14.49 -7.58
N VAL A 199 -11.12 13.87 -7.99
CA VAL A 199 -12.03 14.43 -9.01
C VAL A 199 -13.45 14.41 -8.50
N ALA A 200 -14.24 15.39 -8.96
CA ALA A 200 -15.69 15.39 -8.80
C ALA A 200 -16.36 14.95 -10.11
N THR A 201 -17.41 14.14 -10.00
CA THR A 201 -18.15 13.60 -11.14
C THR A 201 -19.61 14.02 -11.11
N GLU A 202 -20.24 14.11 -12.28
CA GLU A 202 -21.66 14.45 -12.42
C GLU A 202 -22.55 13.37 -11.79
N LEU A 203 -22.25 12.09 -12.05
CA LEU A 203 -22.99 10.97 -11.50
C LEU A 203 -22.29 10.39 -10.26
N PRO A 204 -23.05 9.83 -9.31
CA PRO A 204 -22.48 9.21 -8.12
C PRO A 204 -21.75 7.91 -8.47
N HIS A 205 -20.68 7.59 -7.71
CA HIS A 205 -19.94 6.35 -7.87
C HIS A 205 -20.63 5.10 -7.29
N GLU A 206 -21.73 5.26 -6.54
CA GLU A 206 -22.53 4.18 -5.95
C GLU A 206 -21.72 3.15 -5.14
N SER A 207 -20.75 3.62 -4.36
CA SER A 207 -19.82 2.76 -3.61
C SER A 207 -19.10 1.73 -4.48
N THR A 208 -18.82 2.06 -5.74
CA THR A 208 -18.16 1.21 -6.73
C THR A 208 -16.73 1.71 -6.99
N ALA A 209 -15.76 0.80 -6.89
CA ALA A 209 -14.43 1.03 -7.44
C ALA A 209 -14.46 0.66 -8.93
N TRP A 210 -14.06 1.59 -9.78
CA TRP A 210 -14.11 1.42 -11.22
C TRP A 210 -12.70 1.33 -11.80
N GLN A 211 -12.47 0.44 -12.75
CA GLN A 211 -11.18 0.32 -13.42
C GLN A 211 -11.35 -0.06 -14.88
N ILE A 212 -10.84 0.78 -15.77
CA ILE A 212 -10.70 0.47 -17.19
C ILE A 212 -9.25 0.08 -17.49
N PHE A 213 -9.07 -0.99 -18.24
CA PHE A 213 -7.79 -1.33 -18.85
C PHE A 213 -7.74 -0.77 -20.26
N ARG A 214 -6.96 0.28 -20.45
CA ARG A 214 -6.66 0.89 -21.74
C ARG A 214 -5.34 0.34 -22.29
N ARG A 215 -5.08 0.54 -23.55
CA ARG A 215 -3.84 0.14 -24.20
C ARG A 215 -2.61 0.77 -23.56
N GLU A 216 -2.69 2.07 -23.26
CA GLU A 216 -1.62 2.88 -22.68
C GLU A 216 -1.46 2.65 -21.16
N GLY A 217 -2.38 1.93 -20.53
CA GLY A 217 -2.36 1.59 -19.11
C GLY A 217 -3.72 1.74 -18.44
N PRO A 218 -3.87 1.22 -17.21
CA PRO A 218 -5.12 1.25 -16.48
C PRO A 218 -5.45 2.65 -15.93
N LEU A 219 -6.75 2.92 -15.87
CA LEU A 219 -7.31 4.08 -15.20
C LEU A 219 -8.33 3.60 -14.18
N ALA A 220 -8.13 3.95 -12.91
CA ALA A 220 -9.02 3.61 -11.81
C ALA A 220 -9.66 4.83 -11.17
N PHE A 221 -10.93 4.70 -10.75
CA PHE A 221 -11.64 5.66 -9.90
C PHE A 221 -11.97 4.94 -8.59
N LEU A 222 -11.39 5.43 -7.50
CA LEU A 222 -11.59 4.90 -6.16
C LEU A 222 -12.61 5.79 -5.44
N PRO A 223 -13.74 5.24 -4.97
CA PRO A 223 -14.82 6.05 -4.40
C PRO A 223 -14.37 6.74 -3.11
N LEU A 224 -14.68 8.03 -3.00
CA LEU A 224 -14.49 8.83 -1.79
C LEU A 224 -15.85 9.27 -1.28
N ARG A 225 -16.08 9.09 0.01
CA ARG A 225 -17.33 9.46 0.65
C ARG A 225 -17.12 10.68 1.53
N THR A 226 -17.95 11.69 1.36
CA THR A 226 -18.00 12.87 2.24
C THR A 226 -18.74 12.57 3.55
N ALA A 227 -18.60 13.41 4.57
CA ALA A 227 -19.21 13.19 5.87
C ALA A 227 -20.76 13.22 5.81
N ASP A 228 -21.34 14.00 4.90
CA ASP A 228 -22.78 14.03 4.61
C ASP A 228 -23.27 12.85 3.77
N GLY A 229 -22.37 11.96 3.36
CA GLY A 229 -22.68 10.79 2.55
C GLY A 229 -22.64 11.00 1.04
N GLY A 230 -22.16 12.15 0.57
CA GLY A 230 -22.01 12.45 -0.86
C GLY A 230 -21.11 11.42 -1.56
N GLN A 231 -21.41 11.14 -2.83
CA GLN A 231 -20.79 10.08 -3.62
C GLN A 231 -20.28 10.56 -4.98
N GLN A 232 -20.02 11.83 -5.14
CA GLN A 232 -19.52 12.43 -6.39
C GLN A 232 -18.01 12.56 -6.43
N LEU A 233 -17.29 12.28 -5.34
CA LEU A 233 -15.84 12.39 -5.29
C LEU A 233 -15.16 11.04 -5.50
N SER A 234 -14.09 11.03 -6.27
CA SER A 234 -13.26 9.85 -6.47
C SER A 234 -11.77 10.22 -6.50
N SER A 235 -10.93 9.36 -5.94
CA SER A 235 -9.50 9.44 -6.19
C SER A 235 -9.18 8.67 -7.46
N ILE A 236 -8.49 9.31 -8.41
CA ILE A 236 -8.07 8.64 -9.64
C ILE A 236 -6.63 8.17 -9.54
N VAL A 237 -6.36 7.01 -10.18
CA VAL A 237 -5.02 6.53 -10.48
C VAL A 237 -4.98 6.24 -11.98
N TRP A 238 -4.39 7.14 -12.74
CA TRP A 238 -4.26 7.01 -14.19
C TRP A 238 -2.84 6.64 -14.56
N SER A 239 -2.63 5.38 -14.87
CA SER A 239 -1.34 4.88 -15.35
C SER A 239 -1.29 5.00 -16.87
N THR A 240 -0.25 5.62 -17.40
CA THR A 240 -0.06 5.77 -18.84
C THR A 240 1.41 5.92 -19.19
N VAL A 241 1.74 5.91 -20.48
CA VAL A 241 3.12 6.11 -20.96
C VAL A 241 3.63 7.51 -20.58
N PRO A 242 4.95 7.69 -20.35
CA PRO A 242 5.52 8.94 -19.85
C PRO A 242 5.19 10.17 -20.69
N GLU A 243 5.13 10.02 -22.01
CA GLU A 243 4.83 11.11 -22.96
C GLU A 243 3.38 11.58 -22.80
N GLU A 244 2.41 10.65 -22.70
CA GLU A 244 1.01 10.99 -22.48
C GLU A 244 0.83 11.60 -21.09
N ALA A 245 1.48 11.05 -20.07
CA ALA A 245 1.43 11.60 -18.72
C ALA A 245 1.95 13.05 -18.68
N ALA A 246 3.07 13.33 -19.32
CA ALA A 246 3.62 14.69 -19.41
C ALA A 246 2.64 15.65 -20.11
N GLY A 247 2.04 15.23 -21.23
CA GLY A 247 1.03 16.00 -21.94
C GLY A 247 -0.22 16.27 -21.06
N LEU A 248 -0.71 15.26 -20.34
CA LEU A 248 -1.85 15.41 -19.44
C LEU A 248 -1.56 16.35 -18.26
N MET A 249 -0.34 16.34 -17.74
CA MET A 249 0.08 17.21 -16.64
C MET A 249 0.17 18.69 -17.05
N GLN A 250 0.41 18.97 -18.34
CA GLN A 250 0.51 20.33 -18.90
C GLN A 250 -0.87 20.92 -19.28
N LYS A 251 -1.92 20.11 -19.38
CA LYS A 251 -3.26 20.57 -19.74
C LYS A 251 -3.83 21.51 -18.70
N SER A 252 -4.68 22.44 -19.14
CA SER A 252 -5.58 23.18 -18.23
C SER A 252 -6.48 22.21 -17.46
N ASP A 253 -7.05 22.61 -16.34
CA ASP A 253 -7.99 21.76 -15.59
C ASP A 253 -9.21 21.40 -16.44
N GLY A 254 -9.72 22.30 -17.28
CA GLY A 254 -10.81 22.02 -18.19
C GLY A 254 -10.46 20.97 -19.23
N ASP A 255 -9.29 21.10 -19.89
CA ASP A 255 -8.83 20.13 -20.91
C ASP A 255 -8.47 18.78 -20.27
N PHE A 256 -7.93 18.78 -19.05
CA PHE A 256 -7.67 17.54 -18.32
C PHE A 256 -8.97 16.79 -17.97
N ARG A 257 -9.97 17.54 -17.47
CA ARG A 257 -11.30 16.95 -17.15
C ARG A 257 -11.96 16.34 -18.39
N ALA A 258 -11.90 17.03 -19.53
CA ALA A 258 -12.41 16.50 -20.79
C ALA A 258 -11.66 15.24 -21.26
N ALA A 259 -10.31 15.25 -21.18
CA ALA A 259 -9.50 14.10 -21.51
C ALA A 259 -9.79 12.91 -20.59
N LEU A 260 -9.95 13.16 -19.28
CA LEU A 260 -10.25 12.13 -18.28
C LEU A 260 -11.64 11.53 -18.51
N ALA A 261 -12.66 12.35 -18.76
CA ALA A 261 -14.01 11.87 -19.09
C ALA A 261 -13.99 10.98 -20.33
N THR A 262 -13.30 11.38 -21.38
CA THR A 262 -13.13 10.58 -22.60
C THR A 262 -12.42 9.27 -22.32
N ALA A 263 -11.30 9.31 -21.59
CA ALA A 263 -10.51 8.12 -21.25
C ALA A 263 -11.29 7.12 -20.38
N PHE A 264 -12.29 7.60 -19.64
CA PHE A 264 -13.17 6.80 -18.78
C PHE A 264 -14.51 6.49 -19.42
N GLU A 265 -14.68 6.72 -20.73
CA GLU A 265 -15.91 6.50 -21.49
C GLU A 265 -17.14 7.22 -20.89
N SER A 266 -16.93 8.32 -20.17
CA SER A 266 -17.96 9.12 -19.47
C SER A 266 -18.89 8.28 -18.57
N ARG A 267 -18.40 7.18 -17.98
CA ARG A 267 -19.20 6.27 -17.15
C ARG A 267 -19.83 6.94 -15.92
N LEU A 268 -19.21 7.98 -15.42
CA LEU A 268 -19.71 8.79 -14.30
C LEU A 268 -20.13 10.20 -14.75
N GLY A 269 -20.53 10.34 -16.01
CA GLY A 269 -20.89 11.62 -16.61
C GLY A 269 -19.68 12.53 -16.82
N ALA A 270 -19.90 13.83 -16.76
CA ALA A 270 -18.83 14.83 -16.85
C ALA A 270 -17.95 14.82 -15.59
N ILE A 271 -16.66 15.12 -15.78
CA ILE A 271 -15.78 15.46 -14.66
C ILE A 271 -15.95 16.96 -14.37
N THR A 272 -16.57 17.26 -13.24
CA THR A 272 -16.97 18.63 -12.91
C THR A 272 -15.86 19.44 -12.26
N ASP A 273 -14.95 18.77 -11.55
CA ASP A 273 -13.79 19.41 -10.91
C ASP A 273 -12.60 18.45 -10.76
N VAL A 274 -11.38 18.99 -10.54
CA VAL A 274 -10.14 18.25 -10.33
C VAL A 274 -9.23 18.96 -9.35
N SER A 275 -8.68 18.22 -8.39
CA SER A 275 -7.67 18.72 -7.46
C SER A 275 -6.30 18.86 -8.13
N ARG A 276 -5.30 19.35 -7.37
CA ARG A 276 -3.91 19.30 -7.81
C ARG A 276 -3.54 17.88 -8.26
N ARG A 277 -2.99 17.79 -9.47
CA ARG A 277 -2.48 16.54 -10.04
C ARG A 277 -1.05 16.27 -9.58
N LEU A 278 -0.73 15.02 -9.26
CA LEU A 278 0.62 14.56 -9.00
C LEU A 278 0.95 13.45 -10.00
N SER A 279 2.20 13.41 -10.48
CA SER A 279 2.67 12.35 -11.36
C SER A 279 3.98 11.76 -10.84
N PHE A 280 4.11 10.45 -10.92
CA PHE A 280 5.32 9.74 -10.52
C PHE A 280 5.55 8.49 -11.37
N PRO A 281 6.83 8.12 -11.63
CA PRO A 281 7.16 6.95 -12.41
C PRO A 281 6.81 5.67 -11.65
N LEU A 282 6.28 4.68 -12.37
CA LEU A 282 5.97 3.37 -11.85
C LEU A 282 7.12 2.41 -12.06
N ARG A 283 7.75 1.99 -10.97
CA ARG A 283 8.83 1.02 -10.95
C ARG A 283 8.46 -0.16 -10.08
N ALA A 284 8.78 -1.36 -10.55
CA ALA A 284 8.73 -2.53 -9.69
C ALA A 284 10.12 -2.80 -9.12
N ARG A 285 10.15 -3.10 -7.85
CA ARG A 285 11.34 -3.49 -7.11
C ARG A 285 11.03 -4.67 -6.23
N HIS A 286 11.94 -5.62 -6.15
CA HIS A 286 11.78 -6.78 -5.29
C HIS A 286 13.14 -7.26 -4.79
N ALA A 287 13.32 -7.28 -3.46
CA ALA A 287 14.54 -7.80 -2.85
C ALA A 287 14.66 -9.31 -3.06
N ARG A 288 15.85 -9.77 -3.44
CA ARG A 288 16.12 -11.21 -3.58
C ARG A 288 16.06 -11.95 -2.25
N SER A 289 16.36 -11.25 -1.17
CA SER A 289 16.19 -11.72 0.20
C SER A 289 15.52 -10.61 1.02
N TYR A 290 14.65 -10.99 1.97
CA TYR A 290 14.00 -10.03 2.90
C TYR A 290 14.76 -9.94 4.21
N THR A 291 15.71 -10.83 4.43
CA THR A 291 16.50 -10.86 5.66
C THR A 291 17.98 -11.14 5.36
N GLN A 292 18.81 -10.55 6.16
CA GLN A 292 20.24 -10.85 6.33
C GLN A 292 20.53 -10.96 7.83
N ALA A 293 21.78 -11.28 8.22
CA ALA A 293 22.17 -11.29 9.63
C ALA A 293 21.78 -9.96 10.32
N ASN A 294 20.89 -10.03 11.28
CA ASN A 294 20.43 -8.91 12.13
C ASN A 294 19.62 -7.82 11.38
N ILE A 295 19.21 -8.05 10.13
CA ILE A 295 18.44 -7.06 9.34
C ILE A 295 17.23 -7.74 8.69
N ALA A 296 16.07 -7.06 8.74
CA ALA A 296 14.86 -7.43 8.00
C ALA A 296 14.33 -6.23 7.21
N LEU A 297 13.78 -6.48 6.02
CA LEU A 297 13.09 -5.49 5.18
C LEU A 297 11.58 -5.74 5.22
N ILE A 298 10.77 -4.67 5.29
CA ILE A 298 9.30 -4.73 5.21
C ILE A 298 8.77 -3.64 4.28
N GLY A 299 7.60 -3.86 3.70
CA GLY A 299 6.92 -2.91 2.84
C GLY A 299 7.75 -2.51 1.62
N ASP A 300 7.70 -1.24 1.24
CA ASP A 300 8.38 -0.75 0.04
C ASP A 300 9.91 -0.86 0.11
N ALA A 301 10.51 -1.04 1.29
CA ALA A 301 11.93 -1.35 1.42
C ALA A 301 12.25 -2.75 0.88
N ALA A 302 11.34 -3.71 1.01
CA ALA A 302 11.48 -5.07 0.49
C ALA A 302 10.97 -5.21 -0.95
N HIS A 303 9.84 -4.54 -1.28
CA HIS A 303 9.19 -4.65 -2.59
C HIS A 303 8.33 -3.43 -2.89
N THR A 304 8.41 -2.94 -4.11
CA THR A 304 7.49 -1.94 -4.64
C THR A 304 6.75 -2.55 -5.83
N ILE A 305 5.43 -2.54 -5.77
CA ILE A 305 4.57 -3.17 -6.78
C ILE A 305 3.75 -2.08 -7.47
N HIS A 306 3.39 -2.31 -8.73
CA HIS A 306 2.48 -1.44 -9.46
C HIS A 306 1.18 -1.23 -8.66
N PRO A 307 0.76 0.01 -8.37
CA PRO A 307 -0.40 0.30 -7.56
C PRO A 307 -1.71 0.06 -8.34
N LEU A 308 -1.95 -1.19 -8.81
CA LEU A 308 -3.27 -1.52 -9.36
C LEU A 308 -4.31 -1.36 -8.26
N ALA A 309 -5.22 -0.41 -8.46
CA ALA A 309 -6.31 -0.08 -7.54
C ALA A 309 -5.88 0.24 -6.10
N GLY A 310 -4.69 0.83 -5.87
CA GLY A 310 -4.26 1.32 -4.56
C GLY A 310 -3.92 0.23 -3.52
N GLN A 311 -3.60 -1.00 -3.94
CA GLN A 311 -3.41 -2.15 -3.03
C GLN A 311 -1.99 -2.35 -2.48
N GLY A 312 -1.01 -1.53 -2.86
CA GLY A 312 0.40 -1.71 -2.46
C GLY A 312 0.62 -1.77 -0.94
N ILE A 313 -0.12 -0.98 -0.19
CA ILE A 313 0.00 -0.93 1.28
C ILE A 313 -0.38 -2.26 1.97
N ASN A 314 -1.33 -3.02 1.42
CA ASN A 314 -1.78 -4.27 2.04
C ASN A 314 -0.64 -5.29 2.18
N LEU A 315 0.27 -5.34 1.21
CA LEU A 315 1.43 -6.22 1.27
C LEU A 315 2.42 -5.78 2.34
N GLY A 316 2.65 -4.47 2.47
CA GLY A 316 3.51 -3.90 3.51
C GLY A 316 2.94 -4.10 4.92
N LEU A 317 1.62 -3.98 5.09
CA LEU A 317 0.94 -4.29 6.35
C LEU A 317 1.04 -5.78 6.69
N LEU A 318 0.89 -6.65 5.70
CA LEU A 318 1.02 -8.10 5.90
C LEU A 318 2.48 -8.50 6.20
N ASP A 319 3.48 -7.82 5.63
CA ASP A 319 4.88 -8.02 6.02
C ASP A 319 5.09 -7.68 7.49
N ALA A 320 4.59 -6.51 7.94
CA ALA A 320 4.68 -6.08 9.32
C ALA A 320 3.97 -7.05 10.27
N GLN A 321 2.78 -7.54 9.91
CA GLN A 321 2.03 -8.52 10.67
C GLN A 321 2.82 -9.82 10.84
N VAL A 322 3.29 -10.40 9.74
CA VAL A 322 4.00 -11.68 9.77
C VAL A 322 5.32 -11.57 10.50
N LEU A 323 6.06 -10.46 10.33
CA LEU A 323 7.29 -10.24 11.08
C LEU A 323 7.01 -10.11 12.58
N ALA A 324 5.98 -9.36 12.99
CA ALA A 324 5.58 -9.26 14.39
C ALA A 324 5.21 -10.62 14.98
N GLU A 325 4.43 -11.44 14.28
CA GLU A 325 4.06 -12.78 14.71
C GLU A 325 5.29 -13.68 14.96
N GLU A 326 6.27 -13.66 14.05
CA GLU A 326 7.47 -14.50 14.18
C GLU A 326 8.41 -13.99 15.29
N LEU A 327 8.54 -12.65 15.45
CA LEU A 327 9.33 -12.06 16.54
C LEU A 327 8.71 -12.35 17.92
N LEU A 328 7.40 -12.19 18.07
CA LEU A 328 6.69 -12.50 19.31
C LEU A 328 6.71 -14.02 19.62
N ARG A 329 6.66 -14.87 18.58
CA ARG A 329 6.84 -16.32 18.74
C ARG A 329 8.24 -16.66 19.22
N ALA A 330 9.27 -16.05 18.65
CA ALA A 330 10.67 -16.24 19.08
C ALA A 330 10.85 -15.79 20.54
N GLN A 331 10.35 -14.60 20.88
CA GLN A 331 10.40 -14.03 22.22
C GLN A 331 9.74 -14.96 23.27
N ARG A 332 8.54 -15.50 23.01
CA ARG A 332 7.86 -16.46 23.92
C ARG A 332 8.65 -17.74 24.15
N ARG A 333 9.58 -18.07 23.25
CA ARG A 333 10.51 -19.22 23.36
C ARG A 333 11.86 -18.84 23.98
N GLY A 334 12.03 -17.61 24.45
CA GLY A 334 13.29 -17.10 25.01
C GLY A 334 14.38 -16.86 23.98
N LEU A 335 14.03 -16.77 22.68
CA LEU A 335 14.98 -16.48 21.61
C LEU A 335 15.11 -14.98 21.40
N ALA A 336 16.26 -14.53 20.92
CA ALA A 336 16.52 -13.12 20.62
C ALA A 336 15.74 -12.65 19.37
N ALA A 337 15.55 -11.34 19.23
CA ALA A 337 14.83 -10.75 18.11
C ALA A 337 15.49 -11.02 16.74
N ASN A 338 16.80 -11.22 16.72
CA ASN A 338 17.57 -11.59 15.51
C ASN A 338 17.69 -13.10 15.28
N ASP A 339 16.87 -13.95 15.94
CA ASP A 339 16.90 -15.38 15.72
C ASP A 339 16.73 -15.74 14.25
N GLU A 340 17.72 -16.43 13.67
CA GLU A 340 17.74 -16.75 12.24
C GLU A 340 16.54 -17.58 11.80
N SER A 341 16.05 -18.48 12.67
CA SER A 341 14.91 -19.34 12.34
C SER A 341 13.60 -18.54 12.27
N ALA A 342 13.44 -17.51 13.10
CA ALA A 342 12.31 -16.59 13.06
C ALA A 342 12.35 -15.73 11.78
N LEU A 343 13.49 -15.15 11.47
CA LEU A 343 13.69 -14.35 10.25
C LEU A 343 13.52 -15.20 8.97
N ALA A 344 14.02 -16.42 8.96
CA ALA A 344 13.83 -17.35 7.84
C ALA A 344 12.36 -17.75 7.66
N ARG A 345 11.57 -17.91 8.74
CA ARG A 345 10.12 -18.16 8.65
C ARG A 345 9.38 -16.94 8.10
N TYR A 346 9.69 -15.73 8.58
CA TYR A 346 9.17 -14.49 8.02
C TYR A 346 9.40 -14.43 6.51
N GLN A 347 10.64 -14.60 6.06
CA GLN A 347 10.99 -14.55 4.65
C GLN A 347 10.22 -15.61 3.82
N ARG A 348 10.12 -16.85 4.28
CA ARG A 348 9.39 -17.91 3.56
C ARG A 348 7.91 -17.59 3.40
N ARG A 349 7.27 -17.09 4.47
CA ARG A 349 5.84 -16.75 4.46
C ARG A 349 5.53 -15.58 3.53
N ARG A 350 6.44 -14.60 3.42
CA ARG A 350 6.16 -13.37 2.68
C ARG A 350 6.65 -13.36 1.25
N LYS A 351 7.85 -13.88 1.01
CA LYS A 351 8.49 -13.80 -0.32
C LYS A 351 7.69 -14.55 -1.39
N GLY A 352 7.14 -15.70 -1.05
CA GLY A 352 6.31 -16.49 -1.98
C GLY A 352 5.06 -15.74 -2.42
N ASP A 353 4.32 -15.18 -1.46
CA ASP A 353 3.08 -14.42 -1.70
C ASP A 353 3.36 -13.16 -2.52
N ASN A 354 4.41 -12.42 -2.17
CA ASN A 354 4.78 -11.19 -2.85
C ASN A 354 5.24 -11.47 -4.30
N LEU A 355 6.00 -12.55 -4.54
CA LEU A 355 6.38 -12.98 -5.90
C LEU A 355 5.17 -13.40 -6.74
N LEU A 356 4.23 -14.12 -6.15
CA LEU A 356 2.99 -14.50 -6.82
C LEU A 356 2.19 -13.25 -7.23
N MET A 357 2.04 -12.29 -6.32
CA MET A 357 1.34 -11.03 -6.61
C MET A 357 2.03 -10.24 -7.73
N LEU A 358 3.36 -10.13 -7.69
CA LEU A 358 4.14 -9.49 -8.75
C LEU A 358 3.93 -10.18 -10.11
N GLY A 359 3.98 -11.52 -10.13
CA GLY A 359 3.76 -12.31 -11.34
C GLY A 359 2.35 -12.13 -11.91
N LEU A 360 1.34 -12.07 -11.05
CA LEU A 360 -0.06 -11.80 -11.46
C LEU A 360 -0.19 -10.39 -12.07
N MET A 361 0.39 -9.36 -11.42
CA MET A 361 0.34 -7.98 -11.91
C MET A 361 1.04 -7.83 -13.27
N GLU A 362 2.21 -8.44 -13.43
CA GLU A 362 2.94 -8.45 -14.71
C GLU A 362 2.16 -9.23 -15.79
N GLY A 363 1.54 -10.36 -15.43
CA GLY A 363 0.69 -11.13 -16.32
C GLY A 363 -0.52 -10.32 -16.81
N PHE A 364 -1.21 -9.63 -15.90
CA PHE A 364 -2.31 -8.74 -16.25
C PHE A 364 -1.86 -7.62 -17.18
N LYS A 365 -0.75 -6.94 -16.85
CA LYS A 365 -0.20 -5.88 -17.70
C LYS A 365 0.04 -6.38 -19.13
N ARG A 366 0.76 -7.48 -19.31
CA ARG A 366 1.07 -8.06 -20.63
C ARG A 366 -0.20 -8.48 -21.38
N LEU A 367 -1.16 -9.06 -20.68
CA LEU A 367 -2.43 -9.48 -21.27
C LEU A 367 -3.23 -8.29 -21.83
N PHE A 368 -3.26 -7.16 -21.09
CA PHE A 368 -4.04 -5.99 -21.51
C PHE A 368 -3.27 -5.07 -22.47
N ALA A 369 -1.95 -5.07 -22.46
CA ALA A 369 -1.13 -4.32 -23.43
C ALA A 369 -1.04 -5.01 -24.80
N SER A 370 -1.45 -6.28 -24.92
CA SER A 370 -1.33 -7.03 -26.17
C SER A 370 -2.24 -6.48 -27.28
N THR A 371 -1.66 -6.27 -28.45
CA THR A 371 -2.37 -5.86 -29.67
C THR A 371 -2.81 -7.05 -30.53
N ASP A 372 -2.36 -8.26 -30.20
CA ASP A 372 -2.73 -9.48 -30.91
C ASP A 372 -4.23 -9.77 -30.80
N LEU A 373 -4.90 -9.96 -31.94
CA LEU A 373 -6.34 -10.17 -31.99
C LEU A 373 -6.81 -11.44 -31.27
N HIS A 374 -6.00 -12.51 -31.30
CA HIS A 374 -6.34 -13.76 -30.61
C HIS A 374 -6.23 -13.60 -29.10
N VAL A 375 -5.17 -12.89 -28.62
CA VAL A 375 -5.00 -12.57 -27.20
C VAL A 375 -6.14 -11.67 -26.71
N ARG A 376 -6.52 -10.65 -27.50
CA ARG A 376 -7.67 -9.78 -27.16
C ARG A 376 -8.99 -10.56 -27.10
N TRP A 377 -9.21 -11.45 -28.06
CA TRP A 377 -10.41 -12.30 -28.06
C TRP A 377 -10.44 -13.21 -26.83
N LEU A 378 -9.34 -13.91 -26.53
CA LEU A 378 -9.20 -14.76 -25.36
C LEU A 378 -9.39 -13.98 -24.05
N ARG A 379 -8.79 -12.79 -23.93
CA ARG A 379 -8.94 -11.90 -22.79
C ARG A 379 -10.41 -11.52 -22.55
N ASN A 380 -11.10 -11.07 -23.60
CA ASN A 380 -12.50 -10.67 -23.50
C ASN A 380 -13.42 -11.88 -23.21
N ALA A 381 -13.16 -13.03 -23.83
CA ALA A 381 -13.87 -14.27 -23.53
C ALA A 381 -13.63 -14.73 -22.09
N GLY A 382 -12.36 -14.65 -21.62
CA GLY A 382 -11.96 -15.00 -20.26
C GLY A 382 -12.65 -14.14 -19.22
N LEU A 383 -12.67 -12.81 -19.37
CA LEU A 383 -13.37 -11.90 -18.46
C LEU A 383 -14.86 -12.27 -18.34
N ARG A 384 -15.56 -12.46 -19.47
CA ARG A 384 -16.96 -12.84 -19.48
C ARG A 384 -17.21 -14.22 -18.89
N GLN A 385 -16.30 -15.18 -19.12
CA GLN A 385 -16.45 -16.54 -18.56
C GLN A 385 -16.26 -16.53 -17.04
N VAL A 386 -15.26 -15.78 -16.53
CA VAL A 386 -15.05 -15.64 -15.08
C VAL A 386 -16.23 -14.92 -14.44
N ASP A 387 -16.77 -13.88 -15.08
CA ASP A 387 -17.94 -13.17 -14.56
C ASP A 387 -19.18 -14.09 -14.41
N ARG A 388 -19.37 -15.03 -15.35
CA ARG A 388 -20.48 -15.99 -15.35
C ARG A 388 -20.27 -17.20 -14.44
N PHE A 389 -19.01 -17.55 -14.15
CA PHE A 389 -18.70 -18.74 -13.34
C PHE A 389 -18.50 -18.38 -11.87
N ALA A 390 -19.62 -18.34 -11.14
CA ALA A 390 -19.66 -17.90 -9.74
C ALA A 390 -18.61 -18.51 -8.81
N PRO A 391 -18.24 -19.82 -8.87
CA PRO A 391 -17.19 -20.36 -8.00
C PRO A 391 -15.83 -19.72 -8.21
N ALA A 392 -15.38 -19.54 -9.46
CA ALA A 392 -14.10 -18.89 -9.76
C ALA A 392 -14.14 -17.41 -9.38
N LYS A 393 -15.23 -16.71 -9.66
CA LYS A 393 -15.44 -15.32 -9.28
C LYS A 393 -15.34 -15.13 -7.77
N ARG A 394 -16.03 -15.95 -6.97
CA ARG A 394 -15.94 -15.91 -5.49
C ARG A 394 -14.55 -16.21 -4.97
N LEU A 395 -13.81 -17.12 -5.60
CA LEU A 395 -12.43 -17.40 -5.24
C LEU A 395 -11.55 -16.15 -5.45
N LEU A 396 -11.69 -15.47 -6.60
CA LEU A 396 -10.96 -14.23 -6.89
C LEU A 396 -11.32 -13.11 -5.92
N ILE A 397 -12.62 -12.94 -5.59
CA ILE A 397 -13.05 -11.97 -4.60
C ILE A 397 -12.38 -12.26 -3.25
N ARG A 398 -12.45 -13.49 -2.75
CA ARG A 398 -11.83 -13.88 -1.47
C ARG A 398 -10.33 -13.62 -1.46
N GLN A 399 -9.64 -13.99 -2.54
CA GLN A 399 -8.20 -13.77 -2.67
C GLN A 399 -7.86 -12.26 -2.69
N ALA A 400 -8.61 -11.45 -3.44
CA ALA A 400 -8.44 -10.00 -3.49
C ALA A 400 -8.72 -9.32 -2.13
N MET A 401 -9.61 -9.87 -1.32
CA MET A 401 -9.91 -9.41 0.04
C MET A 401 -8.90 -9.89 1.10
N GLY A 402 -7.92 -10.72 0.72
CA GLY A 402 -6.97 -11.34 1.64
C GLY A 402 -7.61 -12.39 2.56
N LEU A 403 -8.78 -12.91 2.21
CA LEU A 403 -9.45 -13.99 2.93
C LEU A 403 -8.83 -15.31 2.47
N GLN A 404 -7.98 -15.90 3.30
CA GLN A 404 -7.49 -17.24 3.05
C GLN A 404 -8.66 -18.23 3.12
N SER A 405 -8.67 -19.18 2.19
CA SER A 405 -9.63 -20.29 2.13
C SER A 405 -9.44 -21.27 3.27
#